data_791495fc12d6a77113ad4545be14d1a6
#
_entry.id   791495fc12d6a77113ad4545be14d1a6
#
_cell.length_a   1.000
_cell.length_b   1.000
_cell.length_c   1.000
_cell.angle_alpha   90.00
_cell.angle_beta   90.00
_cell.angle_gamma   90.00
#
_symmetry.space_group_name_H-M   'P 1'
#
loop_
_entity.id
_entity.type
_entity.pdbx_description
1 polymer ?
#
loop_
_entity_poly.entity_id
_entity_poly.type
_entity_poly.pdbx_seq_one_letter_code
_entity_poly.pdbx_strand_id
1 'polypeptide(L)'
;MASLALYWSVMIACYLLALRLRRYADRLGFVNTLLSVSVYALVFVMGLRMGANREVTDNLGVIGVQALLVTALTMAFSMLGAFAVRRALHIDRNAMPRGAEKTAAMPSAAAHADASGSKTSLIIFAMVAAGMLLGYFVVPRVTDPDAFQAVSGSWLVVGLCLLLAFVGFGMGLEGKLKAMLRGAGLGIVLVPLAMVAGSLLAGVVYSFLSPMTLREGLAISAGFGWYTLAPSIISGAGHAVAGAVSFLHNVLRETLGIILLPLAASKIGCIEAVTLPGTCAMDVCLPIVERSCSAETLPYSFTTGMAACLFSALLVPLIMGA
;
A
#
# COMPACT_ATOMS: atom_id res chain seq x y z
N MET A 1 15.95 12.03 7.58
CA MET A 1 15.96 11.59 9.00
C MET A 1 14.94 12.33 9.88
N ALA A 2 14.82 13.65 9.81
CA ALA A 2 13.81 14.39 10.58
C ALA A 2 12.36 14.04 10.17
N SER A 3 12.11 13.91 8.87
CA SER A 3 10.79 13.55 8.33
C SER A 3 10.34 12.14 8.72
N LEU A 4 11.28 11.18 8.75
CA LEU A 4 11.03 9.83 9.22
C LEU A 4 10.57 9.82 10.69
N ALA A 5 11.30 10.53 11.56
CA ALA A 5 10.94 10.62 12.97
C ALA A 5 9.56 11.31 13.15
N LEU A 6 9.27 12.34 12.35
CA LEU A 6 7.97 13.02 12.35
C LEU A 6 6.83 12.06 11.95
N TYR A 7 6.96 11.34 10.84
CA TYR A 7 5.95 10.42 10.34
C TYR A 7 5.62 9.31 11.35
N TRP A 8 6.66 8.70 11.92
CA TRP A 8 6.50 7.65 12.93
C TRP A 8 5.93 8.18 14.25
N SER A 9 6.39 9.35 14.71
CA SER A 9 5.88 9.94 15.95
C SER A 9 4.39 10.29 15.84
N VAL A 10 3.97 10.85 14.71
CA VAL A 10 2.55 11.17 14.44
C VAL A 10 1.72 9.89 14.41
N MET A 11 2.14 8.88 13.66
CA MET A 11 1.42 7.61 13.56
C MET A 11 1.28 6.91 14.91
N ILE A 12 2.38 6.78 15.67
CA ILE A 12 2.38 6.14 16.99
C ILE A 12 1.54 6.93 18.00
N ALA A 13 1.68 8.26 18.04
CA ALA A 13 0.91 9.09 18.95
C ALA A 13 -0.62 8.94 18.70
N CYS A 14 -1.04 8.98 17.43
CA CYS A 14 -2.44 8.80 17.06
C CYS A 14 -2.94 7.39 17.34
N TYR A 15 -2.11 6.36 17.12
CA TYR A 15 -2.43 4.98 17.51
C TYR A 15 -2.67 4.83 19.02
N LEU A 16 -1.76 5.37 19.85
CA LEU A 16 -1.89 5.32 21.31
C LEU A 16 -3.10 6.11 21.82
N LEU A 17 -3.38 7.26 21.21
CA LEU A 17 -4.57 8.05 21.50
C LEU A 17 -5.85 7.25 21.19
N ALA A 18 -5.89 6.60 20.03
CA ALA A 18 -7.04 5.81 19.60
C ALA A 18 -7.28 4.59 20.52
N LEU A 19 -6.23 3.95 21.03
CA LEU A 19 -6.38 2.87 22.03
C LEU A 19 -7.14 3.34 23.27
N ARG A 20 -6.91 4.59 23.73
CA ARG A 20 -7.63 5.17 24.88
C ARG A 20 -9.08 5.52 24.53
N LEU A 21 -9.33 5.92 23.28
CA LEU A 21 -10.64 6.34 22.80
C LEU A 21 -11.46 5.19 22.21
N ARG A 22 -10.97 3.97 22.22
CA ARG A 22 -11.62 2.79 21.63
C ARG A 22 -13.04 2.56 22.12
N ARG A 23 -13.35 2.91 23.36
CA ARG A 23 -14.73 2.85 23.93
C ARG A 23 -15.73 3.75 23.21
N TYR A 24 -15.27 4.72 22.43
CA TYR A 24 -16.09 5.64 21.64
C TYR A 24 -16.02 5.36 20.14
N ALA A 25 -15.52 4.19 19.70
CA ALA A 25 -15.29 3.85 18.30
C ALA A 25 -16.52 4.09 17.41
N ASP A 26 -17.72 3.75 17.90
CA ASP A 26 -18.99 3.93 17.17
C ASP A 26 -19.30 5.41 16.85
N ARG A 27 -18.80 6.34 17.66
CA ARG A 27 -18.97 7.79 17.44
C ARG A 27 -17.89 8.41 16.56
N LEU A 28 -16.81 7.68 16.32
CA LEU A 28 -15.61 8.14 15.60
C LEU A 28 -15.59 7.66 14.14
N GLY A 29 -16.70 7.18 13.60
CA GLY A 29 -16.81 6.73 12.20
C GLY A 29 -16.47 7.81 11.16
N PHE A 30 -16.56 9.10 11.52
CA PHE A 30 -16.16 10.20 10.66
C PHE A 30 -14.66 10.21 10.31
N VAL A 31 -13.81 9.53 11.10
CA VAL A 31 -12.36 9.41 10.86
C VAL A 31 -12.09 8.73 9.51
N ASN A 32 -12.89 7.72 9.14
CA ASN A 32 -12.77 7.05 7.84
C ASN A 32 -13.09 8.00 6.67
N THR A 33 -14.03 8.92 6.86
CA THR A 33 -14.32 9.97 5.87
C THR A 33 -13.17 10.95 5.74
N LEU A 34 -12.58 11.39 6.86
CA LEU A 34 -11.41 12.27 6.85
C LEU A 34 -10.19 11.59 6.23
N LEU A 35 -9.99 10.30 6.50
CA LEU A 35 -8.96 9.49 5.84
C LEU A 35 -9.16 9.50 4.32
N SER A 36 -10.36 9.21 3.83
CA SER A 36 -10.67 9.21 2.40
C SER A 36 -10.45 10.58 1.75
N VAL A 37 -10.88 11.66 2.40
CA VAL A 37 -10.64 13.03 1.92
C VAL A 37 -9.15 13.34 1.85
N SER A 38 -8.37 12.95 2.86
CA SER A 38 -6.92 13.13 2.88
C SER A 38 -6.23 12.37 1.73
N VAL A 39 -6.68 11.13 1.45
CA VAL A 39 -6.19 10.34 0.32
C VAL A 39 -6.48 11.06 -1.00
N TYR A 40 -7.72 11.49 -1.23
CA TYR A 40 -8.10 12.17 -2.48
C TYR A 40 -7.35 13.49 -2.67
N ALA A 41 -7.19 14.28 -1.60
CA ALA A 41 -6.43 15.53 -1.65
C ALA A 41 -4.96 15.28 -1.99
N LEU A 42 -4.32 14.30 -1.34
CA LEU A 42 -2.92 13.93 -1.62
C LEU A 42 -2.72 13.47 -3.05
N VAL A 43 -3.59 12.60 -3.53
CA VAL A 43 -3.53 12.04 -4.89
C VAL A 43 -3.74 13.15 -5.93
N PHE A 44 -4.64 14.10 -5.66
CA PHE A 44 -4.85 15.27 -6.54
C PHE A 44 -3.63 16.19 -6.58
N VAL A 45 -3.05 16.55 -5.42
CA VAL A 45 -1.81 17.36 -5.34
C VAL A 45 -0.66 16.65 -6.05
N MET A 46 -0.57 15.34 -5.91
CA MET A 46 0.43 14.55 -6.61
C MET A 46 0.22 14.58 -8.14
N GLY A 47 -1.03 14.47 -8.61
CA GLY A 47 -1.39 14.66 -10.02
C GLY A 47 -0.98 16.04 -10.53
N LEU A 48 -1.28 17.12 -9.76
CA LEU A 48 -0.84 18.49 -10.10
C LEU A 48 0.67 18.58 -10.29
N ARG A 49 1.45 17.99 -9.36
CA ARG A 49 2.92 17.97 -9.44
C ARG A 49 3.44 17.22 -10.65
N MET A 50 2.86 16.05 -10.93
CA MET A 50 3.22 15.24 -12.10
C MET A 50 2.90 15.97 -13.40
N GLY A 51 1.73 16.61 -13.50
CA GLY A 51 1.32 17.38 -14.69
C GLY A 51 2.16 18.64 -14.92
N ALA A 52 2.59 19.31 -13.84
CA ALA A 52 3.47 20.48 -13.93
C ALA A 52 4.94 20.11 -14.25
N ASN A 53 5.31 18.83 -14.11
CA ASN A 53 6.68 18.37 -14.38
C ASN A 53 6.82 17.88 -15.83
N ARG A 54 7.65 18.57 -16.63
CA ARG A 54 7.89 18.23 -18.05
C ARG A 54 8.51 16.85 -18.22
N GLU A 55 9.44 16.48 -17.37
CA GLU A 55 10.12 15.18 -17.44
C GLU A 55 9.11 14.03 -17.30
N VAL A 56 8.11 14.18 -16.43
CA VAL A 56 7.03 13.20 -16.26
C VAL A 56 6.11 13.16 -17.47
N THR A 57 5.67 14.33 -17.97
CA THR A 57 4.68 14.40 -19.08
C THR A 57 5.26 13.88 -20.39
N ASP A 58 6.54 14.13 -20.65
CA ASP A 58 7.22 13.70 -21.87
C ASP A 58 7.53 12.17 -21.86
N ASN A 59 7.54 11.54 -20.68
CA ASN A 59 7.86 10.13 -20.51
C ASN A 59 6.68 9.23 -20.11
N LEU A 60 5.44 9.68 -20.26
CA LEU A 60 4.23 8.94 -19.78
C LEU A 60 4.14 7.50 -20.30
N GLY A 61 4.48 7.26 -21.58
CA GLY A 61 4.49 5.92 -22.16
C GLY A 61 5.50 4.99 -21.50
N VAL A 62 6.71 5.50 -21.25
CA VAL A 62 7.77 4.76 -20.56
C VAL A 62 7.40 4.47 -19.12
N ILE A 63 6.81 5.46 -18.41
CA ILE A 63 6.32 5.30 -17.04
C ILE A 63 5.31 4.17 -16.93
N GLY A 64 4.38 4.07 -17.89
CA GLY A 64 3.38 3.00 -17.95
C GLY A 64 4.01 1.60 -18.05
N VAL A 65 4.95 1.43 -18.97
CA VAL A 65 5.67 0.14 -19.16
C VAL A 65 6.50 -0.20 -17.93
N GLN A 66 7.21 0.77 -17.36
CA GLN A 66 8.01 0.59 -16.15
C GLN A 66 7.16 0.19 -14.95
N ALA A 67 5.99 0.83 -14.78
CA ALA A 67 5.05 0.51 -13.71
C ALA A 67 4.50 -0.93 -13.83
N LEU A 68 4.16 -1.36 -15.05
CA LEU A 68 3.72 -2.75 -15.29
C LEU A 68 4.83 -3.75 -14.97
N LEU A 69 6.07 -3.48 -15.40
CA LEU A 69 7.21 -4.35 -15.15
C LEU A 69 7.46 -4.53 -13.64
N VAL A 70 7.59 -3.41 -12.89
CA VAL A 70 7.84 -3.51 -11.45
C VAL A 70 6.65 -4.11 -10.70
N THR A 71 5.41 -3.92 -11.17
CA THR A 71 4.23 -4.56 -10.59
C THR A 71 4.29 -6.08 -10.75
N ALA A 72 4.55 -6.56 -11.95
CA ALA A 72 4.67 -7.99 -12.23
C ALA A 72 5.79 -8.64 -11.38
N LEU A 73 6.96 -7.99 -11.32
CA LEU A 73 8.08 -8.47 -10.51
C LEU A 73 7.74 -8.51 -9.01
N THR A 74 7.22 -7.42 -8.44
CA THR A 74 6.92 -7.36 -7.00
C THR A 74 5.83 -8.35 -6.60
N MET A 75 4.80 -8.54 -7.42
CA MET A 75 3.75 -9.54 -7.18
C MET A 75 4.32 -10.96 -7.24
N ALA A 76 5.11 -11.28 -8.27
CA ALA A 76 5.71 -12.60 -8.44
C ALA A 76 6.68 -12.94 -7.29
N PHE A 77 7.59 -12.04 -6.95
CA PHE A 77 8.57 -12.28 -5.89
C PHE A 77 7.92 -12.31 -4.50
N SER A 78 6.88 -11.51 -4.24
CA SER A 78 6.10 -11.59 -3.00
C SER A 78 5.42 -12.95 -2.85
N MET A 79 4.80 -13.47 -3.91
CA MET A 79 4.20 -14.80 -3.92
C MET A 79 5.24 -15.91 -3.74
N LEU A 80 6.39 -15.82 -4.40
CA LEU A 80 7.48 -16.79 -4.26
C LEU A 80 8.02 -16.81 -2.83
N GLY A 81 8.21 -15.65 -2.20
CA GLY A 81 8.59 -15.55 -0.81
C GLY A 81 7.57 -16.21 0.14
N ALA A 82 6.29 -15.92 -0.04
CA ALA A 82 5.22 -16.55 0.73
C ALA A 82 5.15 -18.07 0.51
N PHE A 83 5.32 -18.51 -0.74
CA PHE A 83 5.38 -19.94 -1.09
C PHE A 83 6.55 -20.65 -0.38
N ALA A 84 7.73 -20.03 -0.33
CA ALA A 84 8.88 -20.60 0.37
C ALA A 84 8.60 -20.74 1.88
N VAL A 85 8.04 -19.70 2.52
CA VAL A 85 7.68 -19.73 3.94
C VAL A 85 6.59 -20.78 4.21
N ARG A 86 5.54 -20.84 3.38
CA ARG A 86 4.48 -21.83 3.52
C ARG A 86 5.03 -23.25 3.47
N ARG A 87 5.95 -23.51 2.53
CA ARG A 87 6.60 -24.82 2.43
C ARG A 87 7.49 -25.13 3.64
N ALA A 88 8.29 -24.16 4.08
CA ALA A 88 9.17 -24.34 5.24
C ALA A 88 8.41 -24.59 6.54
N LEU A 89 7.25 -23.94 6.71
CA LEU A 89 6.40 -24.13 7.89
C LEU A 89 5.40 -25.30 7.76
N HIS A 90 5.43 -26.05 6.66
CA HIS A 90 4.50 -27.15 6.38
C HIS A 90 3.02 -26.74 6.51
N ILE A 91 2.68 -25.51 6.14
CA ILE A 91 1.31 -24.99 6.12
C ILE A 91 0.63 -25.47 4.83
N ASP A 92 -0.64 -25.86 4.94
CA ASP A 92 -1.46 -26.27 3.79
C ASP A 92 -1.82 -25.09 2.88
N ARG A 93 -2.32 -25.35 1.67
CA ARG A 93 -2.80 -24.32 0.71
C ARG A 93 -3.88 -23.42 1.30
N ASN A 94 -4.68 -23.93 2.23
CA ASN A 94 -5.77 -23.25 2.91
C ASN A 94 -5.35 -22.57 4.22
N ALA A 95 -4.06 -22.29 4.42
CA ALA A 95 -3.51 -21.66 5.61
C ALA A 95 -3.63 -22.48 6.92
N MET A 96 -3.93 -23.77 6.84
CA MET A 96 -3.99 -24.65 8.01
C MET A 96 -2.65 -25.33 8.28
N PRO A 97 -2.19 -25.42 9.54
CA PRO A 97 -1.11 -26.33 9.89
C PRO A 97 -1.50 -27.79 9.55
N ARG A 98 -0.61 -28.54 8.94
CA ARG A 98 -0.86 -29.96 8.64
C ARG A 98 -1.16 -30.73 9.93
N GLY A 99 -2.37 -31.24 10.05
CA GLY A 99 -2.81 -32.04 11.20
C GLY A 99 -3.75 -31.31 12.18
N ALA A 100 -4.12 -30.07 11.94
CA ALA A 100 -5.12 -29.36 12.74
C ALA A 100 -6.54 -29.75 12.28
N GLU A 101 -7.39 -30.16 13.23
CA GLU A 101 -8.84 -30.29 12.99
C GLU A 101 -9.45 -28.93 12.68
N LYS A 102 -10.45 -28.91 11.78
CA LYS A 102 -11.20 -27.71 11.40
C LYS A 102 -11.81 -27.07 12.64
N THR A 103 -11.23 -25.97 13.10
CA THR A 103 -11.87 -25.13 14.11
C THR A 103 -13.08 -24.45 13.47
N ALA A 104 -14.20 -24.43 14.18
CA ALA A 104 -15.46 -23.89 13.69
C ALA A 104 -15.31 -22.48 13.14
N ALA A 105 -15.85 -22.23 11.96
CA ALA A 105 -15.82 -20.96 11.25
C ALA A 105 -16.27 -19.81 12.18
N MET A 106 -15.48 -18.75 12.25
CA MET A 106 -15.95 -17.49 12.83
C MET A 106 -17.10 -16.94 11.99
N PRO A 107 -18.12 -16.32 12.61
CA PRO A 107 -19.27 -15.81 11.89
C PRO A 107 -18.84 -14.83 10.81
N SER A 108 -19.26 -15.08 9.57
CA SER A 108 -19.05 -14.21 8.42
C SER A 108 -19.67 -12.84 8.67
N ALA A 109 -18.86 -11.80 8.63
CA ALA A 109 -19.32 -10.41 8.51
C ALA A 109 -19.51 -10.06 7.02
N ALA A 110 -20.13 -10.97 6.27
CA ALA A 110 -20.37 -10.79 4.86
C ALA A 110 -21.64 -9.98 4.61
N ALA A 111 -21.52 -8.68 4.61
CA ALA A 111 -22.43 -7.80 3.86
C ALA A 111 -21.74 -6.45 3.61
N HIS A 112 -21.64 -6.05 2.35
CA HIS A 112 -21.25 -4.74 1.81
C HIS A 112 -19.83 -4.56 1.23
N ALA A 113 -19.35 -5.48 0.39
CA ALA A 113 -18.12 -5.25 -0.37
C ALA A 113 -18.29 -5.33 -1.91
N ASP A 114 -19.49 -5.19 -2.46
CA ASP A 114 -19.75 -5.51 -3.88
C ASP A 114 -19.52 -4.41 -4.90
N ALA A 115 -19.16 -3.18 -4.52
CA ALA A 115 -18.88 -2.13 -5.52
C ALA A 115 -17.89 -1.06 -5.04
N SER A 116 -17.44 -1.12 -3.79
CA SER A 116 -16.67 -0.03 -3.17
C SER A 116 -15.24 0.05 -3.69
N GLY A 117 -14.53 -1.07 -3.81
CA GLY A 117 -13.13 -1.07 -4.25
C GLY A 117 -12.93 -0.56 -5.68
N SER A 118 -13.78 -1.00 -6.62
CA SER A 118 -13.70 -0.56 -8.02
C SER A 118 -14.04 0.92 -8.18
N LYS A 119 -15.04 1.44 -7.44
CA LYS A 119 -15.41 2.87 -7.46
C LYS A 119 -14.32 3.74 -6.84
N THR A 120 -13.71 3.31 -5.75
CA THR A 120 -12.62 4.05 -5.09
C THR A 120 -11.41 4.17 -5.99
N SER A 121 -10.98 3.06 -6.63
CA SER A 121 -9.89 3.09 -7.60
C SER A 121 -10.18 4.02 -8.78
N LEU A 122 -11.42 4.00 -9.31
CA LEU A 122 -11.82 4.91 -10.40
C LEU A 122 -11.76 6.39 -9.97
N ILE A 123 -12.22 6.72 -8.75
CA ILE A 123 -12.13 8.08 -8.20
C ILE A 123 -10.67 8.52 -8.07
N ILE A 124 -9.79 7.64 -7.58
CA ILE A 124 -8.36 7.91 -7.46
C ILE A 124 -7.74 8.24 -8.82
N PHE A 125 -8.01 7.41 -9.84
CA PHE A 125 -7.56 7.68 -11.21
C PHE A 125 -8.11 8.99 -11.75
N ALA A 126 -9.39 9.28 -11.52
CA ALA A 126 -10.02 10.54 -11.96
C ALA A 126 -9.38 11.75 -11.26
N MET A 127 -9.09 11.67 -9.97
CA MET A 127 -8.43 12.74 -9.20
C MET A 127 -7.00 12.99 -9.68
N VAL A 128 -6.23 11.93 -9.96
CA VAL A 128 -4.88 12.07 -10.54
C VAL A 128 -4.96 12.68 -11.93
N ALA A 129 -5.82 12.17 -12.79
CA ALA A 129 -5.97 12.68 -14.15
C ALA A 129 -6.39 14.16 -14.16
N ALA A 130 -7.37 14.53 -13.32
CA ALA A 130 -7.78 15.92 -13.17
C ALA A 130 -6.63 16.81 -12.64
N GLY A 131 -5.91 16.36 -11.62
CA GLY A 131 -4.74 17.03 -11.10
C GLY A 131 -3.66 17.18 -12.17
N MET A 132 -3.38 16.13 -12.93
CA MET A 132 -2.37 16.13 -14.00
C MET A 132 -2.72 17.09 -15.14
N LEU A 133 -3.99 17.11 -15.58
CA LEU A 133 -4.45 18.07 -16.59
C LEU A 133 -4.32 19.51 -16.09
N LEU A 134 -4.76 19.79 -14.88
CA LEU A 134 -4.62 21.12 -14.30
C LEU A 134 -3.13 21.50 -14.09
N GLY A 135 -2.31 20.56 -13.67
CA GLY A 135 -0.85 20.75 -13.53
C GLY A 135 -0.21 21.11 -14.87
N TYR A 136 -0.58 20.41 -15.93
CA TYR A 136 -0.03 20.64 -17.26
C TYR A 136 -0.49 21.95 -17.90
N PHE A 137 -1.79 22.28 -17.81
CA PHE A 137 -2.37 23.42 -18.52
C PHE A 137 -2.39 24.72 -17.71
N VAL A 138 -2.57 24.64 -16.38
CA VAL A 138 -2.82 25.82 -15.54
C VAL A 138 -1.55 26.27 -14.81
N VAL A 139 -0.81 25.35 -14.20
CA VAL A 139 0.35 25.70 -13.38
C VAL A 139 1.39 26.53 -14.14
N PRO A 140 1.82 26.18 -15.38
CA PRO A 140 2.80 26.98 -16.11
C PRO A 140 2.31 28.37 -16.54
N ARG A 141 0.99 28.62 -16.47
CA ARG A 141 0.39 29.93 -16.80
C ARG A 141 0.25 30.85 -15.59
N VAL A 142 0.22 30.27 -14.40
CA VAL A 142 -0.05 31.00 -13.15
C VAL A 142 1.23 31.19 -12.33
N THR A 143 2.13 30.22 -12.39
CA THR A 143 3.35 30.22 -11.56
C THR A 143 4.48 29.50 -12.29
N ASP A 144 5.71 29.80 -11.90
CA ASP A 144 6.87 29.03 -12.35
C ASP A 144 6.77 27.57 -11.85
N PRO A 145 6.94 26.57 -12.76
CA PRO A 145 6.84 25.17 -12.38
C PRO A 145 7.79 24.74 -11.27
N ASP A 146 9.02 25.28 -11.22
CA ASP A 146 10.00 24.93 -10.19
C ASP A 146 9.61 25.52 -8.83
N ALA A 147 9.13 26.76 -8.81
CA ALA A 147 8.58 27.38 -7.60
C ALA A 147 7.36 26.61 -7.09
N PHE A 148 6.48 26.16 -7.99
CA PHE A 148 5.34 25.32 -7.64
C PHE A 148 5.78 23.96 -7.05
N GLN A 149 6.80 23.31 -7.63
CA GLN A 149 7.34 22.06 -7.11
C GLN A 149 7.87 22.21 -5.67
N ALA A 150 8.56 23.31 -5.36
CA ALA A 150 9.08 23.58 -4.02
C ALA A 150 7.95 23.78 -2.99
N VAL A 151 6.95 24.61 -3.31
CA VAL A 151 5.83 24.91 -2.40
C VAL A 151 4.95 23.67 -2.20
N SER A 152 4.57 23.02 -3.28
CA SER A 152 3.69 21.82 -3.23
C SER A 152 4.36 20.62 -2.54
N GLY A 153 5.70 20.57 -2.46
CA GLY A 153 6.42 19.61 -1.63
C GLY A 153 6.06 19.69 -0.16
N SER A 154 5.90 20.90 0.38
CA SER A 154 5.45 21.10 1.76
C SER A 154 4.01 20.63 1.97
N TRP A 155 3.12 20.81 0.98
CA TRP A 155 1.75 20.29 1.04
C TRP A 155 1.71 18.77 1.12
N LEU A 156 2.61 18.07 0.40
CA LEU A 156 2.73 16.63 0.49
C LEU A 156 3.13 16.18 1.90
N VAL A 157 4.10 16.84 2.54
CA VAL A 157 4.53 16.50 3.91
C VAL A 157 3.37 16.65 4.90
N VAL A 158 2.63 17.77 4.85
CA VAL A 158 1.47 17.99 5.71
C VAL A 158 0.38 16.95 5.44
N GLY A 159 0.06 16.71 4.17
CA GLY A 159 -0.91 15.71 3.77
C GLY A 159 -0.53 14.30 4.23
N LEU A 160 0.75 13.94 4.14
CA LEU A 160 1.27 12.66 4.64
C LEU A 160 1.16 12.54 6.17
N CYS A 161 1.47 13.60 6.91
CA CYS A 161 1.28 13.60 8.37
C CYS A 161 -0.19 13.37 8.74
N LEU A 162 -1.13 14.03 8.05
CA LEU A 162 -2.56 13.83 8.25
C LEU A 162 -2.99 12.41 7.90
N LEU A 163 -2.54 11.90 6.76
CA LEU A 163 -2.81 10.53 6.33
C LEU A 163 -2.34 9.52 7.39
N LEU A 164 -1.09 9.62 7.82
CA LEU A 164 -0.50 8.72 8.81
C LEU A 164 -1.16 8.85 10.19
N ALA A 165 -1.60 10.05 10.57
CA ALA A 165 -2.40 10.27 11.77
C ALA A 165 -3.70 9.48 11.72
N PHE A 166 -4.46 9.58 10.62
CA PHE A 166 -5.72 8.86 10.47
C PHE A 166 -5.54 7.35 10.34
N VAL A 167 -4.50 6.88 9.62
CA VAL A 167 -4.17 5.46 9.53
C VAL A 167 -3.80 4.90 10.91
N GLY A 168 -2.90 5.56 11.64
CA GLY A 168 -2.52 5.14 12.99
C GLY A 168 -3.73 5.14 13.95
N PHE A 169 -4.58 6.16 13.85
CA PHE A 169 -5.79 6.26 14.65
C PHE A 169 -6.80 5.14 14.33
N GLY A 170 -7.05 4.86 13.06
CA GLY A 170 -7.93 3.77 12.62
C GLY A 170 -7.46 2.41 13.13
N MET A 171 -6.15 2.10 12.96
CA MET A 171 -5.55 0.86 13.48
C MET A 171 -5.70 0.73 15.01
N GLY A 172 -5.59 1.86 15.75
CA GLY A 172 -5.77 1.88 17.21
C GLY A 172 -7.24 1.60 17.61
N LEU A 173 -8.21 2.16 16.90
CA LEU A 173 -9.65 1.93 17.15
C LEU A 173 -10.03 0.46 16.90
N GLU A 174 -9.56 -0.15 15.82
CA GLU A 174 -9.88 -1.55 15.52
C GLU A 174 -9.39 -2.50 16.60
N GLY A 175 -8.21 -2.29 17.16
CA GLY A 175 -7.64 -3.05 18.28
C GLY A 175 -7.58 -4.56 18.08
N LYS A 176 -7.75 -5.03 16.85
CA LYS A 176 -7.77 -6.46 16.48
C LYS A 176 -6.39 -7.11 16.53
N LEU A 177 -5.32 -6.30 16.48
CA LEU A 177 -3.95 -6.75 16.40
C LEU A 177 -3.60 -7.83 17.42
N LYS A 178 -3.94 -7.61 18.70
CA LYS A 178 -3.60 -8.54 19.78
C LYS A 178 -4.38 -9.86 19.69
N ALA A 179 -5.62 -9.83 19.23
CA ALA A 179 -6.45 -11.02 19.05
C ALA A 179 -5.97 -11.85 17.85
N MET A 180 -5.60 -11.21 16.76
CA MET A 180 -5.12 -11.86 15.55
C MET A 180 -3.73 -12.48 15.70
N LEU A 181 -2.85 -11.85 16.48
CA LEU A 181 -1.51 -12.38 16.76
C LEU A 181 -1.51 -13.62 17.66
N ARG A 182 -2.56 -13.87 18.45
CA ARG A 182 -2.59 -14.98 19.42
C ARG A 182 -2.89 -16.37 18.82
N GLY A 183 -3.40 -16.46 17.60
CA GLY A 183 -3.97 -17.72 17.07
C GLY A 183 -3.18 -18.41 15.96
N ALA A 184 -2.23 -17.77 15.28
CA ALA A 184 -1.77 -18.25 13.99
C ALA A 184 -0.26 -18.59 13.86
N GLY A 185 0.42 -18.79 14.98
CA GLY A 185 1.82 -19.28 15.00
C GLY A 185 2.83 -18.35 14.28
N LEU A 186 4.03 -18.86 14.01
CA LEU A 186 5.13 -18.13 13.38
C LEU A 186 4.81 -17.65 11.96
N GLY A 187 3.90 -18.29 11.26
CA GLY A 187 3.54 -17.95 9.89
C GLY A 187 2.98 -16.53 9.75
N ILE A 188 2.25 -16.01 10.75
CA ILE A 188 1.70 -14.64 10.77
C ILE A 188 2.79 -13.57 10.69
N VAL A 189 3.98 -13.84 11.17
CA VAL A 189 5.12 -12.92 11.10
C VAL A 189 5.96 -13.19 9.87
N LEU A 190 6.22 -14.46 9.57
CA LEU A 190 7.14 -14.83 8.49
C LEU A 190 6.55 -14.59 7.09
N VAL A 191 5.24 -14.74 6.88
CA VAL A 191 4.61 -14.47 5.57
C VAL A 191 4.69 -12.99 5.20
N PRO A 192 4.30 -12.02 6.07
CA PRO A 192 4.53 -10.61 5.79
C PRO A 192 5.99 -10.25 5.54
N LEU A 193 6.91 -10.77 6.34
CA LEU A 193 8.35 -10.52 6.15
C LEU A 193 8.86 -11.06 4.82
N ALA A 194 8.39 -12.24 4.40
CA ALA A 194 8.73 -12.81 3.10
C ALA A 194 8.15 -11.99 1.94
N MET A 195 6.94 -11.45 2.09
CA MET A 195 6.36 -10.51 1.12
C MET A 195 7.19 -9.24 0.99
N VAL A 196 7.60 -8.65 2.11
CA VAL A 196 8.47 -7.46 2.15
C VAL A 196 9.81 -7.76 1.48
N ALA A 197 10.48 -8.84 1.89
CA ALA A 197 11.77 -9.24 1.31
C ALA A 197 11.65 -9.55 -0.19
N GLY A 198 10.60 -10.25 -0.61
CA GLY A 198 10.31 -10.53 -2.00
C GLY A 198 10.10 -9.27 -2.83
N SER A 199 9.31 -8.31 -2.33
CA SER A 199 9.11 -7.01 -3.00
C SER A 199 10.43 -6.24 -3.13
N LEU A 200 11.26 -6.19 -2.09
CA LEU A 200 12.56 -5.49 -2.14
C LEU A 200 13.52 -6.18 -3.13
N LEU A 201 13.56 -7.51 -3.13
CA LEU A 201 14.35 -8.25 -4.11
C LEU A 201 13.88 -7.99 -5.54
N ALA A 202 12.57 -7.90 -5.77
CA ALA A 202 12.01 -7.48 -7.04
C ALA A 202 12.46 -6.06 -7.42
N GLY A 203 12.57 -5.13 -6.47
CA GLY A 203 13.10 -3.78 -6.68
C GLY A 203 14.57 -3.79 -7.12
N VAL A 204 15.37 -4.67 -6.54
CA VAL A 204 16.77 -4.88 -7.01
C VAL A 204 16.77 -5.38 -8.43
N VAL A 205 16.01 -6.44 -8.74
CA VAL A 205 15.94 -7.00 -10.12
C VAL A 205 15.43 -5.94 -11.10
N TYR A 206 14.41 -5.17 -10.70
CA TYR A 206 13.84 -4.09 -11.51
C TYR A 206 14.90 -3.02 -11.87
N SER A 207 15.76 -2.64 -10.93
CA SER A 207 16.81 -1.64 -11.20
C SER A 207 17.85 -2.09 -12.24
N PHE A 208 18.04 -3.40 -12.43
CA PHE A 208 18.88 -3.93 -13.51
C PHE A 208 18.16 -4.01 -14.88
N LEU A 209 16.83 -4.01 -14.88
CA LEU A 209 16.01 -4.12 -16.09
C LEU A 209 15.46 -2.77 -16.57
N SER A 210 15.70 -1.70 -15.82
CA SER A 210 15.12 -0.38 -16.05
C SER A 210 16.20 0.70 -15.98
N PRO A 211 15.94 1.92 -16.46
CA PRO A 211 16.84 3.05 -16.28
C PRO A 211 16.88 3.61 -14.86
N MET A 212 16.09 3.05 -13.94
CA MET A 212 16.03 3.49 -12.56
C MET A 212 17.25 3.06 -11.76
N THR A 213 17.72 3.93 -10.89
CA THR A 213 18.78 3.61 -9.94
C THR A 213 18.33 2.54 -8.94
N LEU A 214 19.27 1.84 -8.32
CA LEU A 214 18.96 0.86 -7.27
C LEU A 214 18.14 1.49 -6.14
N ARG A 215 18.44 2.74 -5.77
CA ARG A 215 17.73 3.49 -4.76
C ARG A 215 16.26 3.72 -5.13
N GLU A 216 16.01 4.14 -6.37
CA GLU A 216 14.66 4.35 -6.90
C GLU A 216 13.90 3.03 -7.00
N GLY A 217 14.51 1.97 -7.55
CA GLY A 217 13.90 0.65 -7.66
C GLY A 217 13.48 0.07 -6.31
N LEU A 218 14.35 0.20 -5.30
CA LEU A 218 14.03 -0.20 -3.93
C LEU A 218 12.91 0.66 -3.31
N ALA A 219 12.94 1.98 -3.50
CA ALA A 219 11.92 2.87 -2.96
C ALA A 219 10.54 2.64 -3.60
N ILE A 220 10.49 2.43 -4.92
CA ILE A 220 9.26 2.10 -5.66
C ILE A 220 8.66 0.80 -5.12
N SER A 221 9.46 -0.26 -5.00
CA SER A 221 9.00 -1.57 -4.54
C SER A 221 8.65 -1.61 -3.06
N ALA A 222 9.30 -0.75 -2.22
CA ALA A 222 8.97 -0.57 -0.81
C ALA A 222 7.65 0.17 -0.56
N GLY A 223 6.96 0.61 -1.60
CA GLY A 223 5.60 1.13 -1.50
C GLY A 223 4.57 0.07 -1.13
N PHE A 224 4.81 -1.19 -1.46
CA PHE A 224 3.97 -2.37 -1.16
C PHE A 224 2.48 -2.19 -1.49
N GLY A 225 2.12 -1.34 -2.46
CA GLY A 225 0.74 -1.02 -2.80
C GLY A 225 0.23 0.30 -2.20
N TRP A 226 1.06 1.05 -1.47
CA TRP A 226 0.64 2.33 -0.88
C TRP A 226 0.90 3.51 -1.83
N TYR A 227 -0.04 3.73 -2.75
CA TYR A 227 0.02 4.72 -3.83
C TYR A 227 0.01 6.19 -3.37
N THR A 228 -0.32 6.49 -2.12
CA THR A 228 -0.29 7.87 -1.59
C THR A 228 1.02 8.19 -0.88
N LEU A 229 1.61 7.25 -0.16
CA LEU A 229 2.80 7.50 0.67
C LEU A 229 4.09 7.42 -0.16
N ALA A 230 4.37 6.27 -0.76
CA ALA A 230 5.66 6.04 -1.42
C ALA A 230 5.93 7.04 -2.55
N PRO A 231 4.99 7.27 -3.51
CA PRO A 231 5.22 8.22 -4.58
C PRO A 231 5.39 9.66 -4.09
N SER A 232 4.67 10.05 -3.03
CA SER A 232 4.78 11.41 -2.46
C SER A 232 6.16 11.66 -1.87
N ILE A 233 6.73 10.68 -1.17
CA ILE A 233 8.09 10.78 -0.61
C ILE A 233 9.13 10.78 -1.71
N ILE A 234 9.01 9.88 -2.71
CA ILE A 234 9.95 9.79 -3.83
C ILE A 234 9.94 11.08 -4.66
N SER A 235 8.76 11.59 -5.01
CA SER A 235 8.63 12.86 -5.74
C SER A 235 9.09 14.06 -4.90
N GLY A 236 8.80 14.06 -3.59
CA GLY A 236 9.26 15.08 -2.65
C GLY A 236 10.79 15.14 -2.50
N ALA A 237 11.47 13.99 -2.70
CA ALA A 237 12.93 13.90 -2.72
C ALA A 237 13.57 14.33 -4.05
N GLY A 238 12.79 14.81 -5.03
CA GLY A 238 13.28 15.29 -6.32
C GLY A 238 13.27 14.24 -7.45
N HIS A 239 12.80 13.02 -7.19
CA HIS A 239 12.76 11.92 -8.16
C HIS A 239 11.36 11.83 -8.82
N ALA A 240 11.00 12.81 -9.66
CA ALA A 240 9.64 12.97 -10.19
C ALA A 240 9.18 11.77 -11.04
N VAL A 241 10.01 11.27 -11.97
CA VAL A 241 9.69 10.12 -12.82
C VAL A 241 9.55 8.85 -11.98
N ALA A 242 10.46 8.59 -11.05
CA ALA A 242 10.38 7.45 -10.15
C ALA A 242 9.11 7.53 -9.25
N GLY A 243 8.73 8.72 -8.82
CA GLY A 243 7.48 8.97 -8.10
C GLY A 243 6.24 8.64 -8.94
N ALA A 244 6.26 9.01 -10.23
CA ALA A 244 5.17 8.68 -11.17
C ALA A 244 5.07 7.16 -11.42
N VAL A 245 6.20 6.49 -11.64
CA VAL A 245 6.27 5.03 -11.75
C VAL A 245 5.75 4.37 -10.47
N SER A 246 6.19 4.86 -9.30
CA SER A 246 5.74 4.35 -7.99
C SER A 246 4.23 4.49 -7.81
N PHE A 247 3.65 5.64 -8.19
CA PHE A 247 2.21 5.84 -8.12
C PHE A 247 1.46 4.80 -8.94
N LEU A 248 1.79 4.72 -10.22
CA LEU A 248 1.09 3.81 -11.14
C LEU A 248 1.31 2.34 -10.75
N HIS A 249 2.53 1.97 -10.36
CA HIS A 249 2.84 0.65 -9.82
C HIS A 249 1.94 0.28 -8.63
N ASN A 250 1.86 1.14 -7.63
CA ASN A 250 1.12 0.83 -6.41
C ASN A 250 -0.39 0.73 -6.66
N VAL A 251 -0.94 1.56 -7.55
CA VAL A 251 -2.35 1.44 -7.99
C VAL A 251 -2.58 0.16 -8.81
N LEU A 252 -1.68 -0.17 -9.72
CA LEU A 252 -1.76 -1.43 -10.48
C LEU A 252 -1.65 -2.64 -9.56
N ARG A 253 -0.80 -2.61 -8.54
CA ARG A 253 -0.66 -3.70 -7.56
C ARG A 253 -1.97 -3.95 -6.81
N GLU A 254 -2.66 -2.89 -6.37
CA GLU A 254 -3.99 -3.01 -5.77
C GLU A 254 -4.99 -3.58 -6.76
N THR A 255 -5.13 -2.98 -7.93
CA THR A 255 -6.12 -3.38 -8.94
C THR A 255 -5.91 -4.82 -9.41
N LEU A 256 -4.68 -5.16 -9.79
CA LEU A 256 -4.34 -6.52 -10.20
C LEU A 256 -4.42 -7.50 -9.03
N GLY A 257 -4.08 -7.05 -7.81
CA GLY A 257 -4.24 -7.82 -6.58
C GLY A 257 -5.69 -8.26 -6.38
N ILE A 258 -6.65 -7.33 -6.52
CA ILE A 258 -8.09 -7.61 -6.43
C ILE A 258 -8.51 -8.65 -7.48
N ILE A 259 -8.09 -8.49 -8.73
CA ILE A 259 -8.47 -9.35 -9.85
C ILE A 259 -7.83 -10.74 -9.74
N LEU A 260 -6.54 -10.79 -9.41
CA LEU A 260 -5.76 -12.03 -9.44
C LEU A 260 -5.86 -12.85 -8.14
N LEU A 261 -6.29 -12.22 -7.02
CA LEU A 261 -6.38 -12.90 -5.72
C LEU A 261 -7.22 -14.19 -5.76
N PRO A 262 -8.47 -14.19 -6.28
CA PRO A 262 -9.26 -15.41 -6.34
C PRO A 262 -8.61 -16.49 -7.22
N LEU A 263 -7.97 -16.09 -8.32
CA LEU A 263 -7.26 -16.98 -9.22
C LEU A 263 -6.03 -17.60 -8.55
N ALA A 264 -5.21 -16.78 -7.88
CA ALA A 264 -4.04 -17.23 -7.14
C ALA A 264 -4.44 -18.15 -5.96
N ALA A 265 -5.50 -17.84 -5.23
CA ALA A 265 -6.01 -18.64 -4.14
C ALA A 265 -6.39 -20.04 -4.64
N SER A 266 -7.10 -20.14 -5.77
CA SER A 266 -7.55 -21.43 -6.33
C SER A 266 -6.43 -22.25 -6.96
N LYS A 267 -5.44 -21.61 -7.61
CA LYS A 267 -4.40 -22.31 -8.38
C LYS A 267 -3.12 -22.55 -7.58
N ILE A 268 -2.72 -21.61 -6.72
CA ILE A 268 -1.43 -21.62 -6.03
C ILE A 268 -1.62 -21.88 -4.54
N GLY A 269 -2.34 -21.01 -3.84
CA GLY A 269 -2.66 -21.12 -2.43
C GLY A 269 -3.11 -19.79 -1.84
N CYS A 270 -3.82 -19.88 -0.72
CA CYS A 270 -4.40 -18.70 -0.05
C CYS A 270 -3.34 -17.78 0.56
N ILE A 271 -2.25 -18.36 1.10
CA ILE A 271 -1.16 -17.59 1.70
C ILE A 271 -0.40 -16.79 0.65
N GLU A 272 -0.18 -17.35 -0.53
CA GLU A 272 0.43 -16.65 -1.65
C GLU A 272 -0.48 -15.55 -2.18
N ALA A 273 -1.78 -15.85 -2.29
CA ALA A 273 -2.77 -14.91 -2.81
C ALA A 273 -2.86 -13.61 -1.98
N VAL A 274 -2.80 -13.70 -0.65
CA VAL A 274 -2.91 -12.52 0.23
C VAL A 274 -1.70 -11.59 0.16
N THR A 275 -0.58 -12.01 -0.43
CA THR A 275 0.60 -11.14 -0.61
C THR A 275 0.54 -10.29 -1.87
N LEU A 276 -0.38 -10.57 -2.80
CA LEU A 276 -0.52 -9.84 -4.07
C LEU A 276 -0.84 -8.36 -3.86
N PRO A 277 -1.92 -8.00 -3.14
CA PRO A 277 -2.35 -6.61 -3.02
C PRO A 277 -1.47 -5.75 -2.08
N GLY A 278 -0.59 -6.37 -1.29
CA GLY A 278 0.27 -5.66 -0.36
C GLY A 278 -0.54 -4.98 0.76
N THR A 279 -0.48 -3.65 0.86
CA THR A 279 -1.18 -2.87 1.91
C THR A 279 -2.69 -3.10 1.93
N CYS A 280 -3.30 -3.24 0.76
CA CYS A 280 -4.75 -3.42 0.64
C CYS A 280 -5.25 -4.80 1.10
N ALA A 281 -4.34 -5.71 1.47
CA ALA A 281 -4.70 -7.03 2.00
C ALA A 281 -5.47 -6.95 3.32
N MET A 282 -5.30 -5.89 4.11
CA MET A 282 -5.92 -5.76 5.43
C MET A 282 -7.31 -5.10 5.41
N ASP A 283 -7.69 -4.47 4.30
CA ASP A 283 -8.92 -3.67 4.17
C ASP A 283 -9.71 -4.02 2.91
N VAL A 284 -9.43 -3.38 1.77
CA VAL A 284 -10.19 -3.51 0.51
C VAL A 284 -10.24 -4.95 0.01
N CYS A 285 -9.15 -5.71 0.15
CA CYS A 285 -9.07 -7.10 -0.29
C CYS A 285 -9.58 -8.11 0.73
N LEU A 286 -9.76 -7.72 2.00
CA LEU A 286 -10.16 -8.65 3.07
C LEU A 286 -11.48 -9.38 2.78
N PRO A 287 -12.56 -8.72 2.28
CA PRO A 287 -13.78 -9.42 1.88
C PRO A 287 -13.59 -10.38 0.70
N ILE A 288 -12.63 -10.11 -0.18
CA ILE A 288 -12.30 -10.99 -1.30
C ILE A 288 -11.58 -12.25 -0.79
N VAL A 289 -10.67 -12.07 0.18
CA VAL A 289 -10.00 -13.18 0.87
C VAL A 289 -11.01 -14.05 1.59
N GLU A 290 -11.98 -13.46 2.31
CA GLU A 290 -13.05 -14.18 3.02
C GLU A 290 -13.88 -15.05 2.09
N ARG A 291 -14.14 -14.59 0.85
CA ARG A 291 -14.91 -15.34 -0.16
C ARG A 291 -14.08 -16.37 -0.92
N SER A 292 -12.80 -16.14 -1.10
CA SER A 292 -11.92 -16.94 -1.96
C SER A 292 -11.03 -17.90 -1.21
N CYS A 293 -10.86 -17.72 0.10
CA CYS A 293 -9.95 -18.46 0.96
C CYS A 293 -10.68 -18.97 2.20
N SER A 294 -9.98 -19.77 3.02
CA SER A 294 -10.48 -20.21 4.32
C SER A 294 -10.43 -19.07 5.36
N ALA A 295 -11.23 -19.18 6.42
CA ALA A 295 -11.24 -18.21 7.51
C ALA A 295 -9.88 -18.06 8.20
N GLU A 296 -9.08 -19.11 8.22
CA GLU A 296 -7.73 -19.16 8.79
C GLU A 296 -6.75 -18.27 8.02
N THR A 297 -7.09 -17.88 6.78
CA THR A 297 -6.27 -16.96 5.96
C THR A 297 -6.45 -15.50 6.36
N LEU A 298 -7.57 -15.13 6.99
CA LEU A 298 -7.86 -13.72 7.34
C LEU A 298 -6.79 -13.09 8.23
N PRO A 299 -6.27 -13.74 9.30
CA PRO A 299 -5.16 -13.22 10.08
C PRO A 299 -3.89 -12.96 9.25
N TYR A 300 -3.57 -13.83 8.29
CA TYR A 300 -2.42 -13.64 7.40
C TYR A 300 -2.61 -12.44 6.47
N SER A 301 -3.81 -12.28 5.92
CA SER A 301 -4.16 -11.14 5.07
C SER A 301 -4.01 -9.82 5.83
N PHE A 302 -4.63 -9.74 7.00
CA PHE A 302 -4.58 -8.54 7.85
C PHE A 302 -3.15 -8.18 8.26
N THR A 303 -2.38 -9.15 8.76
CA THR A 303 -0.99 -8.90 9.20
C THR A 303 -0.07 -8.57 8.04
N THR A 304 -0.33 -9.12 6.84
CA THR A 304 0.43 -8.78 5.64
C THR A 304 0.21 -7.32 5.24
N GLY A 305 -1.05 -6.87 5.18
CA GLY A 305 -1.37 -5.47 4.88
C GLY A 305 -0.82 -4.51 5.92
N MET A 306 -0.96 -4.85 7.20
CA MET A 306 -0.43 -4.04 8.30
C MET A 306 1.09 -3.94 8.26
N ALA A 307 1.79 -5.06 8.08
CA ALA A 307 3.25 -5.05 7.95
C ALA A 307 3.69 -4.23 6.72
N ALA A 308 2.99 -4.37 5.58
CA ALA A 308 3.24 -3.58 4.39
C ALA A 308 3.15 -2.06 4.69
N CYS A 309 2.13 -1.61 5.42
CA CYS A 309 2.01 -0.21 5.83
C CYS A 309 3.16 0.24 6.73
N LEU A 310 3.48 -0.53 7.77
CA LEU A 310 4.56 -0.20 8.70
C LEU A 310 5.92 -0.15 7.99
N PHE A 311 6.23 -1.16 7.18
CA PHE A 311 7.49 -1.21 6.45
C PHE A 311 7.56 -0.15 5.34
N SER A 312 6.46 0.19 4.66
CA SER A 312 6.45 1.28 3.69
C SER A 312 6.77 2.63 4.36
N ALA A 313 6.10 2.94 5.47
CA ALA A 313 6.34 4.16 6.23
C ALA A 313 7.76 4.25 6.83
N LEU A 314 8.43 3.13 7.01
CA LEU A 314 9.82 3.08 7.48
C LEU A 314 10.82 3.11 6.33
N LEU A 315 10.66 2.20 5.36
CA LEU A 315 11.70 1.92 4.36
C LEU A 315 11.75 3.01 3.28
N VAL A 316 10.61 3.54 2.83
CA VAL A 316 10.60 4.54 1.75
C VAL A 316 11.35 5.81 2.16
N PRO A 317 11.06 6.45 3.32
CA PRO A 317 11.84 7.60 3.76
C PRO A 317 13.32 7.25 4.02
N LEU A 318 13.58 6.08 4.61
CA LEU A 318 14.95 5.64 4.91
C LEU A 318 15.78 5.48 3.61
N ILE A 319 15.22 4.83 2.60
CA ILE A 319 15.87 4.61 1.30
C ILE A 319 16.07 5.96 0.59
N MET A 320 15.09 6.84 0.63
CA MET A 320 15.17 8.16 -0.01
C MET A 320 16.01 9.18 0.77
N GLY A 321 16.40 8.88 2.01
CA GLY A 321 17.18 9.79 2.86
C GLY A 321 16.37 11.02 3.31
N ALA A 322 15.05 10.86 3.37
CA ALA A 322 14.09 11.92 3.67
C ALA A 322 13.87 12.11 5.18
#